data_8b38c1a692d776953334cf743e09ba0e
#
_entry.id   8b38c1a692d776953334cf743e09ba0e
#
_cell.length_a   1.000
_cell.length_b   1.000
_cell.length_c   1.000
_cell.angle_alpha   90.00
_cell.angle_beta   90.00
_cell.angle_gamma   90.00
#
_symmetry.space_group_name_H-M   'P 1'
#
loop_
_entity.id
_entity.type
_entity.pdbx_description
1 polymer ?
#
loop_
_entity_poly.entity_id
_entity_poly.type
_entity_poly.pdbx_seq_one_letter_code
_entity_poly.pdbx_strand_id
1 'polypeptide(L)'
;MNYLGIDWGEKRIGLAFADDIGVAMPLTAAVAASKKERMRHIETMLTQRKVQELVVGYPLNMNGTVGFKANEVDEFIAELEKRFRLPIHRVDERLSSHSV
;
A
#
# COMPACT_ATOMS: atom_id res chain seq x y z
N MET A 1 14.95 7.67 4.98
CA MET A 1 14.30 7.07 3.82
C MET A 1 12.79 7.17 3.96
N ASN A 2 12.10 7.52 2.89
CA ASN A 2 10.66 7.74 2.93
C ASN A 2 9.89 6.54 2.40
N TYR A 3 8.86 6.13 3.13
CA TYR A 3 8.03 4.97 2.79
C TYR A 3 6.57 5.40 2.63
N LEU A 4 5.88 4.74 1.72
CA LEU A 4 4.43 4.87 1.62
C LEU A 4 3.81 3.52 1.94
N GLY A 5 3.01 3.48 2.98
CA GLY A 5 2.23 2.31 3.33
C GLY A 5 0.92 2.30 2.55
N ILE A 6 0.58 1.16 1.98
CA ILE A 6 -0.61 1.02 1.13
C ILE A 6 -1.44 -0.15 1.64
N ASP A 7 -2.71 0.13 1.93
CA ASP A 7 -3.68 -0.89 2.32
C ASP A 7 -4.73 -1.00 1.22
N TRP A 8 -4.61 -2.04 0.39
CA TRP A 8 -5.47 -2.19 -0.78
C TRP A 8 -6.89 -2.57 -0.41
N GLY A 9 -7.85 -1.92 -1.03
CA GLY A 9 -9.28 -2.23 -0.89
C GLY A 9 -9.97 -2.05 -2.23
N GLU A 10 -11.12 -2.70 -2.38
CA GLU A 10 -11.87 -2.65 -3.64
C GLU A 10 -12.37 -1.25 -3.97
N LYS A 11 -12.81 -0.51 -2.96
CA LYS A 11 -13.40 0.81 -3.15
C LYS A 11 -12.49 1.94 -2.74
N ARG A 12 -11.53 1.66 -1.86
CA ARG A 12 -10.60 2.68 -1.39
C ARG A 12 -9.27 2.04 -1.06
N ILE A 13 -8.22 2.80 -1.26
CA ILE A 13 -6.87 2.37 -0.93
C ILE A 13 -6.37 3.27 0.19
N GLY A 14 -6.14 2.68 1.35
CA GLY A 14 -5.62 3.41 2.50
C GLY A 14 -4.15 3.73 2.31
N LEU A 15 -3.74 4.93 2.69
CA LEU A 15 -2.36 5.39 2.52
C LEU A 15 -1.82 5.95 3.83
N ALA A 16 -0.54 5.70 4.07
CA ALA A 16 0.17 6.26 5.21
C ALA A 16 1.61 6.55 4.83
N PHE A 17 2.14 7.63 5.35
CA PHE A 17 3.52 8.03 5.11
C PHE A 17 4.37 7.74 6.34
N ALA A 18 5.59 7.23 6.12
CA ALA A 18 6.55 7.03 7.20
C ALA A 18 7.93 7.47 6.74
N ASP A 19 8.69 8.06 7.63
CA ASP A 19 10.06 8.48 7.35
C ASP A 19 11.04 7.69 8.24
N ASP A 20 12.29 8.11 8.24
CA ASP A 20 13.35 7.43 9.02
C ASP A 20 13.11 7.44 10.52
N ILE A 21 12.29 8.34 10.99
CA ILE A 21 11.98 8.43 12.43
C ILE A 21 11.03 7.33 12.83
N GLY A 22 10.37 6.70 11.87
CA GLY A 22 9.46 5.60 12.13
C GLY A 22 8.05 6.01 12.54
N VAL A 23 7.73 7.28 12.43
CA VAL A 23 6.39 7.78 12.74
C VAL A 23 5.52 7.66 11.49
N ALA A 24 4.47 6.85 11.57
CA ALA A 24 3.53 6.71 10.47
C ALA A 24 2.46 7.81 10.56
N MET A 25 2.24 8.50 9.44
CA MET A 25 1.24 9.56 9.36
C MET A 25 0.17 9.16 8.34
N PRO A 26 -1.09 9.09 8.75
CA PRO A 26 -2.16 8.74 7.79
C PRO A 26 -2.30 9.82 6.74
N LEU A 27 -2.53 9.39 5.50
CA LEU A 27 -2.76 10.29 4.38
C LEU A 27 -4.18 10.08 3.85
N THR A 28 -4.62 11.01 3.02
CA THR A 28 -5.93 10.89 2.38
C THR A 28 -5.97 9.63 1.53
N ALA A 29 -6.96 8.77 1.78
CA ALA A 29 -7.10 7.54 1.03
C ALA A 29 -7.43 7.82 -0.44
N ALA A 30 -7.00 6.93 -1.31
CA ALA A 30 -7.36 7.00 -2.73
C ALA A 30 -8.76 6.41 -2.90
N VAL A 31 -9.75 7.27 -3.06
CA VAL A 31 -11.17 6.89 -3.15
C VAL A 31 -11.73 7.40 -4.47
N ALA A 32 -11.46 6.69 -5.54
CA ALA A 32 -11.97 7.07 -6.85
C ALA A 32 -12.69 5.87 -7.47
N ALA A 33 -13.64 6.15 -8.35
CA ALA A 33 -14.40 5.10 -9.01
C ALA A 33 -13.53 4.27 -9.96
N SER A 34 -12.53 4.88 -10.59
CA SER A 34 -11.68 4.18 -11.53
C SER A 34 -10.32 3.85 -10.92
N LYS A 35 -9.80 2.70 -11.34
CA LYS A 35 -8.48 2.25 -10.95
C LYS A 35 -7.39 3.25 -11.39
N LYS A 36 -7.57 3.81 -12.58
CA LYS A 36 -6.63 4.77 -13.13
C LYS A 36 -6.49 6.02 -12.24
N GLU A 37 -7.61 6.52 -11.74
CA GLU A 37 -7.60 7.68 -10.85
C GLU A 37 -6.99 7.37 -9.50
N ARG A 38 -7.24 6.18 -8.98
CA ARG A 38 -6.63 5.75 -7.73
C ARG A 38 -5.11 5.64 -7.87
N MET A 39 -4.64 5.11 -8.99
CA MET A 39 -3.20 5.02 -9.26
C MET A 39 -2.59 6.40 -9.40
N ARG A 40 -3.30 7.34 -10.01
CA ARG A 40 -2.83 8.72 -10.13
C ARG A 40 -2.71 9.38 -8.75
N HIS A 41 -3.65 9.12 -7.86
CA HIS A 41 -3.59 9.64 -6.50
C HIS A 41 -2.33 9.13 -5.78
N ILE A 42 -2.04 7.83 -5.91
CA ILE A 42 -0.84 7.24 -5.34
C ILE A 42 0.41 7.92 -5.91
N GLU A 43 0.46 8.09 -7.21
CA GLU A 43 1.59 8.75 -7.88
C GLU A 43 1.80 10.16 -7.33
N THR A 44 0.73 10.91 -7.11
CA THR A 44 0.79 12.24 -6.53
C THR A 44 1.44 12.20 -5.16
N MET A 45 1.03 11.25 -4.31
CA MET A 45 1.60 11.10 -2.99
C MET A 45 3.08 10.73 -3.06
N LEU A 46 3.46 9.84 -3.97
CA LEU A 46 4.86 9.47 -4.16
C LEU A 46 5.73 10.68 -4.50
N THR A 47 5.24 11.52 -5.38
CA THR A 47 5.98 12.70 -5.83
C THR A 47 6.06 13.76 -4.73
N GLN A 48 4.95 14.06 -4.10
CA GLN A 48 4.89 15.09 -3.06
C GLN A 48 5.71 14.76 -1.83
N ARG A 49 5.73 13.49 -1.46
CA ARG A 49 6.41 13.02 -0.25
C ARG A 49 7.80 12.47 -0.53
N LYS A 50 8.24 12.47 -1.78
CA LYS A 50 9.55 11.92 -2.18
C LYS A 50 9.73 10.50 -1.66
N VAL A 51 8.74 9.66 -1.89
CA VAL A 51 8.72 8.29 -1.42
C VAL A 51 9.76 7.46 -2.18
N GLN A 52 10.53 6.67 -1.47
CA GLN A 52 11.58 5.84 -2.04
C GLN A 52 11.26 4.37 -2.05
N GLU A 53 10.41 3.91 -1.13
CA GLU A 53 9.99 2.50 -1.05
C GLU A 53 8.52 2.43 -0.69
N LEU A 54 7.90 1.32 -1.11
CA LEU A 54 6.49 1.07 -0.84
C LEU A 54 6.34 -0.10 0.12
N VAL A 55 5.35 -0.02 1.00
CA VAL A 55 5.01 -1.10 1.92
C VAL A 55 3.54 -1.43 1.70
N VAL A 56 3.24 -2.66 1.31
CA VAL A 56 1.87 -3.07 1.00
C VAL A 56 1.42 -4.14 2.00
N GLY A 57 0.27 -3.92 2.62
CA GLY A 57 -0.34 -4.92 3.49
C GLY A 57 -0.81 -6.11 2.66
N TYR A 58 -0.33 -7.31 2.98
CA TYR A 58 -0.64 -8.51 2.24
C TYR A 58 -1.66 -9.34 3.03
N PRO A 59 -2.84 -9.61 2.46
CA PRO A 59 -3.90 -10.29 3.20
C PRO A 59 -3.64 -11.80 3.32
N LEU A 60 -3.41 -12.26 4.54
CA LEU A 60 -3.30 -13.68 4.85
C LEU A 60 -4.44 -14.09 5.76
N ASN A 61 -4.84 -15.37 5.65
CA ASN A 61 -5.81 -15.92 6.57
C ASN A 61 -5.19 -16.07 7.96
N MET A 62 -6.01 -16.24 8.98
CA MET A 62 -5.53 -16.35 10.35
C MET A 62 -4.55 -17.50 10.55
N ASN A 63 -4.65 -18.54 9.74
CA ASN A 63 -3.73 -19.69 9.79
C ASN A 63 -2.47 -19.50 8.93
N GLY A 64 -2.28 -18.33 8.37
CA GLY A 64 -1.10 -18.03 7.57
C GLY A 64 -1.18 -18.41 6.10
N THR A 65 -2.28 -19.00 5.66
CA THR A 65 -2.44 -19.34 4.25
C THR A 65 -2.79 -18.10 3.43
N VAL A 66 -2.50 -18.15 2.12
CA VAL A 66 -2.81 -17.05 1.22
C VAL A 66 -4.32 -16.91 1.08
N GLY A 67 -4.83 -15.71 1.37
CA GLY A 67 -6.25 -15.44 1.33
C GLY A 67 -6.77 -15.24 -0.09
N PHE A 68 -8.09 -15.23 -0.20
CA PHE A 68 -8.77 -15.05 -1.48
C PHE A 68 -8.39 -13.73 -2.15
N LYS A 69 -8.23 -12.67 -1.37
CA LYS A 69 -7.90 -11.35 -1.91
C LYS A 69 -6.43 -11.19 -2.28
N ALA A 70 -5.60 -12.15 -1.93
CA ALA A 70 -4.17 -12.03 -2.19
C ALA A 70 -3.86 -11.95 -3.69
N ASN A 71 -4.65 -12.62 -4.53
CA ASN A 71 -4.47 -12.54 -5.97
C ASN A 71 -4.67 -11.12 -6.49
N GLU A 72 -5.66 -10.43 -5.96
CA GLU A 72 -5.93 -9.04 -6.34
C GLU A 72 -4.81 -8.12 -5.89
N VAL A 73 -4.28 -8.36 -4.69
CA VAL A 73 -3.17 -7.57 -4.16
C VAL A 73 -1.90 -7.86 -4.96
N ASP A 74 -1.67 -9.10 -5.36
CA ASP A 74 -0.52 -9.45 -6.20
C ASP A 74 -0.55 -8.71 -7.54
N GLU A 75 -1.72 -8.65 -8.17
CA GLU A 75 -1.89 -7.91 -9.42
C GLU A 75 -1.63 -6.41 -9.21
N PHE A 76 -2.11 -5.89 -8.09
CA PHE A 76 -1.91 -4.50 -7.73
C PHE A 76 -0.42 -4.20 -7.53
N ILE A 77 0.29 -5.08 -6.81
CA ILE A 77 1.72 -4.92 -6.57
C ILE A 77 2.50 -4.96 -7.88
N ALA A 78 2.16 -5.91 -8.77
CA ALA A 78 2.81 -5.99 -10.06
C ALA A 78 2.64 -4.70 -10.86
N GLU A 79 1.46 -4.11 -10.79
CA GLU A 79 1.18 -2.86 -11.46
C GLU A 79 1.97 -1.69 -10.85
N LEU A 80 2.10 -1.66 -9.53
CA LEU A 80 2.92 -0.66 -8.86
C LEU A 80 4.38 -0.76 -9.27
N GLU A 81 4.92 -1.99 -9.32
CA GLU A 81 6.30 -2.20 -9.73
C GLU A 81 6.54 -1.72 -11.16
N LYS A 82 5.61 -2.06 -12.06
CA LYS A 82 5.72 -1.69 -13.47
C LYS A 82 5.62 -0.19 -13.66
N ARG A 83 4.74 0.46 -12.91
CA ARG A 83 4.46 1.87 -13.09
C ARG A 83 5.47 2.78 -12.39
N PHE A 84 5.86 2.45 -11.17
CA PHE A 84 6.71 3.33 -10.36
C PHE A 84 8.14 2.84 -10.20
N ARG A 85 8.40 1.57 -10.42
CA ARG A 85 9.73 0.99 -10.33
C ARG A 85 10.44 1.23 -8.98
N LEU A 86 9.67 1.19 -7.91
CA LEU A 86 10.20 1.32 -6.56
C LEU A 86 10.19 -0.03 -5.86
N PRO A 87 11.12 -0.24 -4.90
CA PRO A 87 11.06 -1.46 -4.09
C PRO A 87 9.72 -1.56 -3.35
N ILE A 88 9.15 -2.75 -3.33
CA ILE A 88 7.86 -2.98 -2.67
C ILE A 88 8.04 -4.10 -1.66
N HIS A 89 7.66 -3.82 -0.42
CA HIS A 89 7.73 -4.78 0.68
C HIS A 89 6.33 -5.25 1.03
N ARG A 90 6.14 -6.56 1.12
CA ARG A 90 4.88 -7.14 1.55
C ARG A 90 4.91 -7.33 3.07
N VAL A 91 3.90 -6.84 3.75
CA VAL A 91 3.79 -6.95 5.19
C VAL A 91 2.51 -7.71 5.54
N ASP A 92 2.62 -8.66 6.47
CA ASP A 92 1.47 -9.44 6.91
C ASP A 92 0.48 -8.55 7.65
N GLU A 93 -0.72 -8.40 7.09
CA GLU A 93 -1.77 -7.57 7.70
C GLU A 93 -2.19 -8.04 9.09
N ARG A 94 -2.02 -9.32 9.39
CA ARG A 94 -2.34 -9.81 10.72
C ARG A 94 -1.49 -9.15 11.79
N LEU A 95 -0.26 -8.80 11.43
CA LEU A 95 0.64 -8.12 12.36
C LEU A 95 0.25 -6.65 12.55
N SER A 96 -0.17 -5.99 11.49
CA SER A 96 -0.54 -4.58 11.57
C SER A 96 -1.84 -4.37 12.35
N SER A 97 -2.73 -5.33 12.37
CA SER A 97 -3.99 -5.22 13.08
C SER A 97 -3.82 -5.31 14.60
N HIS A 98 -2.65 -5.67 15.08
CA HIS A 98 -2.34 -5.75 16.50
C HIS A 98 -1.73 -4.48 17.07
N SER A 99 -1.51 -3.51 16.25
CA SER A 99 -0.87 -2.26 16.67
C SER A 99 -1.79 -1.30 17.42
N VAL A 100 -2.91 -1.79 17.82
CA VAL A 100 -3.90 -1.00 18.55
C VAL A 100 -3.50 -0.82 20.00
#